data_72c8f8f5ad1a0dda42af4a5e3a6bcb2c
#
_entry.id   72c8f8f5ad1a0dda42af4a5e3a6bcb2c
#
_cell.length_a   1.000
_cell.length_b   1.000
_cell.length_c   1.000
_cell.angle_alpha   90.00
_cell.angle_beta   90.00
_cell.angle_gamma   90.00
#
_symmetry.space_group_name_H-M   'P 1'
#
loop_
_entity.id
_entity.type
_entity.pdbx_description
1 polymer ?
#
loop_
_entity_poly.entity_id
_entity_poly.type
_entity_poly.pdbx_seq_one_letter_code
_entity_poly.pdbx_strand_id
1 'polypeptide(L)'
;MNKEKKFVCNKNDEFELEITDLGSTGEGIGKIDGYTLFVKDALIGDKVRVKVMKTKKNYGYARMLEIIKPSEYRVEPECPVARQCGGCQLQHCSYEKQLSWKEEKVANCLRRIGGVPVYTEEKYRKYKNAEEQQNAENTAESKTPIIMEPILRMDKPVHYRNKAQFPVGYDKDGNPVAGFYAGRTHSIIPQTDCLIQHECNKQIVETVLEFMKKYNVTAYDEKKNRGIVRHILTRVGKATGEVMVCLVINAKKLPYSEE
;
A
#
# COMPACT_ATOMS: atom_id res chain seq x y z
N MET A 1 31.37 -34.59 -11.22
CA MET A 1 30.72 -33.26 -11.10
C MET A 1 29.25 -33.51 -10.88
N ASN A 2 28.79 -33.44 -9.60
CA ASN A 2 27.37 -33.51 -9.27
C ASN A 2 26.71 -32.21 -9.79
N LYS A 3 25.84 -32.33 -10.78
CA LYS A 3 24.91 -31.26 -11.13
C LYS A 3 23.95 -31.11 -9.94
N GLU A 4 24.16 -30.09 -9.10
CA GLU A 4 23.17 -29.69 -8.11
C GLU A 4 21.81 -29.60 -8.84
N LYS A 5 20.82 -30.34 -8.36
CA LYS A 5 19.46 -30.28 -8.87
C LYS A 5 18.94 -28.84 -8.61
N LYS A 6 18.88 -28.03 -9.65
CA LYS A 6 18.34 -26.70 -9.58
C LYS A 6 16.90 -26.82 -9.06
N PHE A 7 16.60 -26.18 -7.93
CA PHE A 7 15.23 -26.12 -7.40
C PHE A 7 14.27 -25.63 -8.49
N VAL A 8 13.18 -26.35 -8.68
CA VAL A 8 12.13 -26.00 -9.65
C VAL A 8 10.86 -25.73 -8.89
N CYS A 9 10.41 -24.47 -8.93
CA CYS A 9 9.15 -24.04 -8.35
C CYS A 9 8.09 -23.99 -9.45
N ASN A 10 6.98 -24.70 -9.26
CA ASN A 10 5.90 -24.76 -10.23
C ASN A 10 4.64 -24.05 -9.71
N LYS A 11 3.74 -23.67 -10.63
CA LYS A 11 2.43 -23.19 -10.28
C LYS A 11 1.65 -24.29 -9.53
N ASN A 12 0.95 -23.89 -8.46
CA ASN A 12 0.20 -24.71 -7.51
C ASN A 12 1.03 -25.48 -6.48
N ASP A 13 2.36 -25.43 -6.52
CA ASP A 13 3.17 -25.98 -5.42
C ASP A 13 2.83 -25.24 -4.12
N GLU A 14 2.90 -25.98 -3.02
CA GLU A 14 2.66 -25.44 -1.67
C GLU A 14 3.91 -25.56 -0.81
N PHE A 15 4.22 -24.53 -0.07
CA PHE A 15 5.42 -24.45 0.78
C PHE A 15 5.09 -23.80 2.13
N GLU A 16 5.83 -24.21 3.15
CA GLU A 16 6.01 -23.40 4.34
C GLU A 16 7.14 -22.41 4.09
N LEU A 17 6.93 -21.15 4.44
CA LEU A 17 7.81 -20.06 4.13
C LEU A 17 7.93 -19.10 5.32
N GLU A 18 9.15 -18.73 5.66
CA GLU A 18 9.40 -17.64 6.58
C GLU A 18 9.54 -16.33 5.79
N ILE A 19 8.85 -15.31 6.24
CA ILE A 19 8.89 -13.98 5.60
C ILE A 19 9.98 -13.16 6.25
N THR A 20 11.02 -12.87 5.47
CA THR A 20 12.23 -12.19 5.95
C THR A 20 12.35 -10.74 5.52
N ASP A 21 11.54 -10.29 4.55
CA ASP A 21 11.58 -8.92 4.03
C ASP A 21 10.22 -8.51 3.46
N LEU A 22 10.07 -7.24 3.09
CA LEU A 22 8.91 -6.71 2.37
C LEU A 22 9.33 -6.13 1.02
N GLY A 23 8.53 -6.43 0.01
CA GLY A 23 8.67 -5.85 -1.32
C GLY A 23 8.30 -4.37 -1.37
N SER A 24 8.59 -3.72 -2.48
CA SER A 24 8.36 -2.28 -2.66
C SER A 24 6.90 -1.86 -2.52
N THR A 25 5.98 -2.75 -2.73
CA THR A 25 4.53 -2.54 -2.64
C THR A 25 3.89 -3.20 -1.41
N GLY A 26 4.71 -3.71 -0.47
CA GLY A 26 4.27 -4.22 0.82
C GLY A 26 3.96 -5.72 0.85
N GLU A 27 4.29 -6.47 -0.21
CA GLU A 27 4.20 -7.93 -0.17
C GLU A 27 5.33 -8.51 0.67
N GLY A 28 5.03 -9.54 1.46
CA GLY A 28 6.05 -10.32 2.16
C GLY A 28 6.99 -11.02 1.17
N ILE A 29 8.26 -11.06 1.50
CA ILE A 29 9.30 -11.77 0.73
C ILE A 29 9.84 -12.91 1.59
N GLY A 30 9.78 -14.12 1.04
CA GLY A 30 10.44 -15.27 1.58
C GLY A 30 11.19 -16.03 0.50
N LYS A 31 12.09 -16.93 0.88
CA LYS A 31 12.88 -17.73 -0.06
C LYS A 31 12.78 -19.21 0.26
N ILE A 32 12.72 -20.01 -0.78
CA ILE A 32 12.84 -21.47 -0.71
C ILE A 32 13.93 -21.92 -1.68
N ASP A 33 14.96 -22.57 -1.18
CA ASP A 33 16.16 -22.99 -1.93
C ASP A 33 16.72 -21.88 -2.84
N GLY A 34 16.76 -20.64 -2.32
CA GLY A 34 17.23 -19.45 -3.03
C GLY A 34 16.22 -18.82 -4.00
N TYR A 35 15.08 -19.47 -4.26
CA TYR A 35 14.02 -18.92 -5.11
C TYR A 35 13.11 -17.98 -4.31
N THR A 36 12.95 -16.75 -4.79
CA THR A 36 12.19 -15.70 -4.10
C THR A 36 10.68 -15.81 -4.38
N LEU A 37 9.86 -15.78 -3.34
CA LEU A 37 8.41 -15.71 -3.44
C LEU A 37 7.90 -14.40 -2.81
N PHE A 38 7.05 -13.70 -3.58
CA PHE A 38 6.28 -12.55 -3.10
C PHE A 38 4.90 -13.02 -2.64
N VAL A 39 4.55 -12.73 -1.40
CA VAL A 39 3.32 -13.20 -0.75
C VAL A 39 2.49 -12.02 -0.29
N LYS A 40 1.30 -11.85 -0.89
CA LYS A 40 0.38 -10.79 -0.49
C LYS A 40 -0.11 -11.02 0.95
N ASP A 41 -0.27 -9.93 1.71
CA ASP A 41 -0.76 -9.90 3.09
C ASP A 41 0.13 -10.64 4.12
N ALA A 42 1.34 -11.06 3.72
CA ALA A 42 2.34 -11.62 4.62
C ALA A 42 3.29 -10.52 5.14
N LEU A 43 3.76 -10.67 6.37
CA LEU A 43 4.56 -9.68 7.09
C LEU A 43 5.89 -10.26 7.53
N ILE A 44 6.93 -9.44 7.63
CA ILE A 44 8.24 -9.83 8.19
C ILE A 44 8.05 -10.52 9.55
N GLY A 45 8.63 -11.72 9.69
CA GLY A 45 8.53 -12.54 10.90
C GLY A 45 7.34 -13.51 10.89
N ASP A 46 6.44 -13.46 9.89
CA ASP A 46 5.44 -14.51 9.73
C ASP A 46 6.10 -15.81 9.26
N LYS A 47 5.66 -16.95 9.81
CA LYS A 47 5.78 -18.26 9.17
C LYS A 47 4.43 -18.63 8.56
N VAL A 48 4.39 -18.83 7.25
CA VAL A 48 3.15 -19.00 6.49
C VAL A 48 3.20 -20.24 5.60
N ARG A 49 2.03 -20.85 5.37
CA ARG A 49 1.83 -21.80 4.27
C ARG A 49 1.30 -21.04 3.07
N VAL A 50 1.94 -21.24 1.94
CA VAL A 50 1.65 -20.51 0.69
C VAL A 50 1.42 -21.46 -0.48
N LYS A 51 0.62 -21.00 -1.45
CA LYS A 51 0.43 -21.67 -2.74
C LYS A 51 0.96 -20.79 -3.86
N VAL A 52 1.81 -21.34 -4.70
CA VAL A 52 2.40 -20.62 -5.83
C VAL A 52 1.36 -20.36 -6.90
N MET A 53 1.17 -19.09 -7.24
CA MET A 53 0.19 -18.64 -8.23
C MET A 53 0.82 -18.41 -9.61
N LYS A 54 2.07 -17.92 -9.63
CA LYS A 54 2.79 -17.60 -10.87
C LYS A 54 4.29 -17.68 -10.63
N THR A 55 5.00 -18.29 -11.57
CA THR A 55 6.45 -18.38 -11.56
C THR A 55 7.09 -17.54 -12.65
N LYS A 56 8.28 -17.04 -12.38
CA LYS A 56 9.19 -16.35 -13.28
C LYS A 56 10.58 -17.02 -13.17
N LYS A 57 11.54 -16.60 -13.97
CA LYS A 57 12.88 -17.21 -14.00
C LYS A 57 13.57 -17.23 -12.63
N ASN A 58 13.48 -16.13 -11.87
CA ASN A 58 14.24 -15.93 -10.62
C ASN A 58 13.35 -15.68 -9.39
N TYR A 59 12.03 -15.55 -9.57
CA TYR A 59 11.08 -15.28 -8.51
C TYR A 59 9.66 -15.72 -8.88
N GLY A 60 8.78 -15.77 -7.92
CA GLY A 60 7.36 -16.08 -8.13
C GLY A 60 6.44 -15.27 -7.22
N TYR A 61 5.14 -15.46 -7.44
CA TYR A 61 4.09 -14.89 -6.61
C TYR A 61 3.30 -16.04 -5.98
N ALA A 62 3.05 -15.93 -4.69
CA ALA A 62 2.28 -16.92 -3.96
C ALA A 62 1.12 -16.26 -3.20
N ARG A 63 0.08 -17.05 -2.96
CA ARG A 63 -1.03 -16.69 -2.11
C ARG A 63 -0.84 -17.35 -0.75
N MET A 64 -0.99 -16.60 0.31
CA MET A 64 -1.02 -17.11 1.67
C MET A 64 -2.28 -17.97 1.85
N LEU A 65 -2.12 -19.19 2.31
CA LEU A 65 -3.18 -20.10 2.68
C LEU A 65 -3.48 -20.02 4.18
N GLU A 66 -2.41 -19.96 4.99
CA GLU A 66 -2.48 -19.99 6.43
C GLU A 66 -1.28 -19.28 7.06
N ILE A 67 -1.48 -18.68 8.21
CA ILE A 67 -0.42 -18.17 9.07
C ILE A 67 -0.14 -19.25 10.12
N ILE A 68 1.02 -19.90 10.02
CA ILE A 68 1.45 -20.97 10.97
C ILE A 68 1.92 -20.32 12.28
N LYS A 69 2.69 -19.24 12.17
CA LYS A 69 3.15 -18.45 13.31
C LYS A 69 3.08 -16.97 12.89
N PRO A 70 2.25 -16.16 13.57
CA PRO A 70 2.19 -14.74 13.26
C PRO A 70 3.45 -14.01 13.72
N SER A 71 3.81 -12.97 12.97
CA SER A 71 4.81 -11.98 13.37
C SER A 71 4.36 -11.23 14.62
N GLU A 72 5.31 -10.87 15.49
CA GLU A 72 5.08 -9.98 16.64
C GLU A 72 4.57 -8.58 16.24
N TYR A 73 4.84 -8.17 15.00
CA TYR A 73 4.42 -6.87 14.45
C TYR A 73 3.03 -6.90 13.83
N ARG A 74 2.37 -8.06 13.82
CA ARG A 74 1.05 -8.20 13.22
C ARG A 74 -0.03 -7.65 14.15
N VAL A 75 -0.88 -6.80 13.58
CA VAL A 75 -2.06 -6.23 14.24
C VAL A 75 -3.31 -6.51 13.42
N GLU A 76 -4.47 -6.50 14.07
CA GLU A 76 -5.74 -6.57 13.33
C GLU A 76 -6.01 -5.20 12.68
N PRO A 77 -6.29 -5.14 11.37
CA PRO A 77 -6.63 -3.90 10.70
C PRO A 77 -7.91 -3.27 11.27
N GLU A 78 -7.85 -1.98 11.59
CA GLU A 78 -9.03 -1.23 12.03
C GLU A 78 -10.09 -1.08 10.93
N CYS A 79 -9.66 -1.04 9.66
CA CYS A 79 -10.59 -0.94 8.53
C CYS A 79 -11.23 -2.30 8.22
N PRO A 80 -12.57 -2.44 8.28
CA PRO A 80 -13.25 -3.72 8.08
C PRO A 80 -13.09 -4.30 6.68
N VAL A 81 -12.74 -3.47 5.70
CA VAL A 81 -12.54 -3.90 4.29
C VAL A 81 -11.06 -3.93 3.87
N ALA A 82 -10.12 -3.83 4.82
CA ALA A 82 -8.69 -3.73 4.52
C ALA A 82 -8.16 -4.86 3.64
N ARG A 83 -8.65 -6.10 3.83
CA ARG A 83 -8.23 -7.27 3.06
C ARG A 83 -8.84 -7.33 1.65
N GLN A 84 -9.95 -6.64 1.42
CA GLN A 84 -10.70 -6.63 0.15
C GLN A 84 -10.33 -5.41 -0.69
N CYS A 85 -10.21 -4.26 -0.04
CA CYS A 85 -9.90 -2.98 -0.67
C CYS A 85 -8.45 -2.95 -1.18
N GLY A 86 -8.25 -2.45 -2.40
CA GLY A 86 -6.92 -2.27 -2.98
C GLY A 86 -6.16 -1.03 -2.49
N GLY A 87 -6.74 -0.23 -1.59
CA GLY A 87 -6.21 1.07 -1.20
C GLY A 87 -5.05 1.01 -0.20
N CYS A 88 -5.07 0.03 0.72
CA CYS A 88 -4.07 -0.10 1.80
C CYS A 88 -3.38 -1.46 1.75
N GLN A 89 -2.06 -1.47 1.98
CA GLN A 89 -1.24 -2.68 1.92
C GLN A 89 -0.67 -3.11 3.28
N LEU A 90 -0.61 -2.21 4.28
CA LEU A 90 0.14 -2.44 5.52
C LEU A 90 -0.69 -2.23 6.79
N GLN A 91 -2.02 -2.18 6.72
CA GLN A 91 -2.84 -1.99 7.93
C GLN A 91 -2.74 -3.15 8.93
N HIS A 92 -2.31 -4.32 8.48
CA HIS A 92 -2.05 -5.49 9.34
C HIS A 92 -0.66 -5.46 10.01
N CYS A 93 0.09 -4.38 9.84
CA CYS A 93 1.42 -4.16 10.41
C CYS A 93 1.35 -3.02 11.43
N SER A 94 1.98 -3.19 12.61
CA SER A 94 2.08 -2.12 13.60
C SER A 94 2.72 -0.86 13.00
N TYR A 95 2.29 0.31 13.45
CA TYR A 95 2.75 1.56 12.87
C TYR A 95 4.25 1.78 13.06
N GLU A 96 4.79 1.40 14.21
CA GLU A 96 6.22 1.44 14.50
C GLU A 96 7.02 0.59 13.51
N LYS A 97 6.53 -0.61 13.19
CA LYS A 97 7.18 -1.46 12.18
C LYS A 97 7.07 -0.91 10.78
N GLN A 98 5.94 -0.29 10.43
CA GLN A 98 5.81 0.43 9.15
C GLN A 98 6.84 1.55 9.02
N LEU A 99 7.09 2.32 10.09
CA LEU A 99 8.08 3.41 10.10
C LEU A 99 9.49 2.85 9.90
N SER A 100 9.90 1.86 10.70
CA SER A 100 11.24 1.28 10.59
C SER A 100 11.50 0.64 9.22
N TRP A 101 10.49 -0.04 8.64
CA TRP A 101 10.61 -0.60 7.29
C TRP A 101 10.73 0.49 6.22
N LYS A 102 9.96 1.58 6.30
CA LYS A 102 10.05 2.71 5.35
C LYS A 102 11.41 3.39 5.41
N GLU A 103 11.94 3.59 6.61
CA GLU A 103 13.27 4.15 6.85
C GLU A 103 14.35 3.26 6.24
N GLU A 104 14.34 1.96 6.55
CA GLU A 104 15.31 1.02 6.01
C GLU A 104 15.19 0.88 4.48
N LYS A 105 14.00 0.98 3.92
CA LYS A 105 13.79 0.98 2.47
C LYS A 105 14.50 2.16 1.80
N VAL A 106 14.40 3.38 2.36
CA VAL A 106 15.11 4.54 1.84
C VAL A 106 16.62 4.36 1.96
N ALA A 107 17.10 3.93 3.14
CA ALA A 107 18.51 3.66 3.38
C ALA A 107 19.06 2.61 2.39
N ASN A 108 18.33 1.53 2.14
CA ASN A 108 18.72 0.49 1.20
C ASN A 108 18.75 0.97 -0.27
N CYS A 109 17.82 1.84 -0.67
CA CYS A 109 17.87 2.45 -2.00
C CYS A 109 19.12 3.31 -2.17
N LEU A 110 19.45 4.14 -1.19
CA LEU A 110 20.64 4.97 -1.22
C LEU A 110 21.93 4.14 -1.24
N ARG A 111 22.02 3.12 -0.37
CA ARG A 111 23.21 2.23 -0.30
C ARG A 111 23.39 1.38 -1.55
N ARG A 112 22.34 0.64 -1.96
CA ARG A 112 22.46 -0.41 -3.00
C ARG A 112 22.33 0.15 -4.42
N ILE A 113 21.47 1.15 -4.64
CA ILE A 113 21.25 1.75 -5.97
C ILE A 113 22.12 2.99 -6.13
N GLY A 114 22.11 3.89 -5.14
CA GLY A 114 22.90 5.12 -5.15
C GLY A 114 24.40 4.87 -4.94
N GLY A 115 24.76 3.74 -4.31
CA GLY A 115 26.15 3.43 -3.94
C GLY A 115 26.73 4.46 -2.96
N VAL A 116 25.87 5.03 -2.10
CA VAL A 116 26.25 6.07 -1.13
C VAL A 116 26.19 5.48 0.27
N PRO A 117 27.24 5.66 1.11
CA PRO A 117 27.20 5.28 2.51
C PRO A 117 26.10 6.07 3.25
N VAL A 118 25.27 5.37 4.02
CA VAL A 118 24.18 5.99 4.80
C VAL A 118 24.37 5.62 6.26
N TYR A 119 24.48 6.61 7.11
CA TYR A 119 24.67 6.47 8.55
C TYR A 119 23.54 7.16 9.32
N THR A 120 23.24 6.65 10.50
CA THR A 120 22.56 7.43 11.53
C THR A 120 23.55 8.46 12.10
N GLU A 121 23.06 9.49 12.78
CA GLU A 121 23.93 10.53 13.37
C GLU A 121 24.98 9.93 14.32
N GLU A 122 24.58 8.95 15.16
CA GLU A 122 25.49 8.26 16.06
C GLU A 122 26.61 7.50 15.31
N LYS A 123 26.24 6.78 14.25
CA LYS A 123 27.20 6.06 13.40
C LYS A 123 28.13 7.00 12.66
N TYR A 124 27.62 8.15 12.22
CA TYR A 124 28.43 9.15 11.55
C TYR A 124 29.44 9.80 12.48
N ARG A 125 29.08 10.12 13.72
CA ARG A 125 30.03 10.62 14.74
C ARG A 125 31.15 9.62 15.01
N LYS A 126 30.82 8.33 15.14
CA LYS A 126 31.83 7.25 15.30
C LYS A 126 32.75 7.15 14.09
N TYR A 127 32.19 7.26 12.88
CA TYR A 127 32.97 7.28 11.64
C TYR A 127 33.94 8.45 11.57
N LYS A 128 33.47 9.68 11.86
CA LYS A 128 34.31 10.88 11.89
C LYS A 128 35.46 10.77 12.89
N ASN A 129 35.19 10.35 14.10
CA ASN A 129 36.24 10.17 15.12
C ASN A 129 37.29 9.13 14.70
N ALA A 130 36.90 8.09 13.96
CA ALA A 130 37.82 7.09 13.44
C ALA A 130 38.67 7.62 12.25
N GLU A 131 38.10 8.45 11.35
CA GLU A 131 38.87 9.13 10.29
C GLU A 131 39.91 10.12 10.85
N GLU A 132 39.57 10.90 11.89
CA GLU A 132 40.46 11.80 12.56
C GLU A 132 41.64 11.10 13.26
N GLN A 133 41.42 9.83 13.69
CA GLN A 133 42.48 9.01 14.34
C GLN A 133 43.38 8.27 13.35
N GLN A 134 42.92 8.05 12.11
CA GLN A 134 43.67 7.33 11.06
C GLN A 134 44.18 8.33 10.01
N ASN A 135 45.15 9.19 10.36
CA ASN A 135 45.79 10.18 9.45
C ASN A 135 45.51 9.91 7.95
N ALA A 136 44.82 10.86 7.32
CA ALA A 136 44.21 10.79 5.98
C ALA A 136 45.24 10.59 4.85
N GLU A 137 45.66 9.37 4.56
CA GLU A 137 46.50 9.05 3.38
C GLU A 137 45.88 8.09 2.37
N ASN A 138 44.58 7.74 2.48
CA ASN A 138 43.93 6.93 1.48
C ASN A 138 42.53 7.46 1.11
N THR A 139 42.47 8.59 0.40
CA THR A 139 41.26 9.09 -0.24
C THR A 139 41.18 8.62 -1.69
N ALA A 140 40.94 7.33 -1.94
CA ALA A 140 40.35 6.92 -3.20
C ALA A 140 38.84 7.10 -3.09
N GLU A 141 38.27 8.07 -3.86
CA GLU A 141 36.86 8.25 -4.24
C GLU A 141 35.76 7.70 -3.29
N SER A 142 35.85 7.89 -1.98
CA SER A 142 34.74 7.52 -1.13
C SER A 142 33.67 8.61 -1.23
N LYS A 143 32.50 8.27 -1.76
CA LYS A 143 31.35 9.15 -1.79
C LYS A 143 31.06 9.68 -0.37
N THR A 144 30.85 10.98 -0.25
CA THR A 144 30.50 11.61 1.02
C THR A 144 29.29 10.89 1.62
N PRO A 145 29.39 10.41 2.86
CA PRO A 145 28.28 9.72 3.52
C PRO A 145 27.09 10.65 3.74
N ILE A 146 25.89 10.08 3.64
CA ILE A 146 24.63 10.76 3.94
C ILE A 146 24.27 10.44 5.40
N ILE A 147 23.96 11.47 6.17
CA ILE A 147 23.35 11.31 7.49
C ILE A 147 21.85 11.21 7.28
N MET A 148 21.26 10.10 7.71
CA MET A 148 19.82 9.87 7.66
C MET A 148 19.23 10.09 9.04
N GLU A 149 18.42 11.12 9.16
CA GLU A 149 17.64 11.38 10.36
C GLU A 149 16.52 10.38 10.54
N PRO A 150 16.00 10.19 11.78
CA PRO A 150 14.84 9.35 12.03
C PRO A 150 13.64 9.81 11.21
N ILE A 151 12.86 8.85 10.73
CA ILE A 151 11.64 9.12 9.96
C ILE A 151 10.66 9.98 10.78
N LEU A 152 10.15 11.04 10.16
CA LEU A 152 9.09 11.84 10.77
C LEU A 152 7.81 11.03 10.85
N ARG A 153 7.30 10.83 12.06
CA ARG A 153 6.08 10.09 12.32
C ARG A 153 4.86 11.00 12.37
N MET A 154 3.69 10.44 12.13
CA MET A 154 2.42 11.09 12.39
C MET A 154 1.95 10.71 13.80
N ASP A 155 1.37 11.66 14.53
CA ASP A 155 0.73 11.38 15.82
C ASP A 155 -0.51 10.50 15.65
N LYS A 156 -1.29 10.78 14.60
CA LYS A 156 -2.47 10.00 14.20
C LYS A 156 -2.33 9.57 12.74
N PRO A 157 -1.98 8.30 12.46
CA PRO A 157 -1.77 7.81 11.10
C PRO A 157 -3.09 7.46 10.39
N VAL A 158 -4.16 8.17 10.71
CA VAL A 158 -5.49 8.05 10.12
C VAL A 158 -5.96 9.43 9.64
N HIS A 159 -6.96 9.48 8.76
CA HIS A 159 -7.57 10.71 8.23
C HIS A 159 -6.58 11.73 7.64
N TYR A 160 -5.43 11.26 7.14
CA TYR A 160 -4.34 12.12 6.66
C TYR A 160 -4.43 12.50 5.18
N ARG A 161 -5.28 11.82 4.40
CA ARG A 161 -5.43 12.13 2.98
C ARG A 161 -6.34 13.32 2.77
N ASN A 162 -5.86 14.32 2.06
CA ASN A 162 -6.59 15.52 1.69
C ASN A 162 -7.27 15.43 0.31
N LYS A 163 -7.08 14.34 -0.42
CA LYS A 163 -7.75 14.07 -1.70
C LYS A 163 -8.32 12.66 -1.69
N ALA A 164 -9.59 12.53 -2.05
CA ALA A 164 -10.22 11.24 -2.33
C ALA A 164 -10.89 11.23 -3.71
N GLN A 165 -11.01 10.05 -4.29
CA GLN A 165 -11.79 9.80 -5.51
C GLN A 165 -12.50 8.47 -5.31
N PHE A 166 -13.82 8.54 -5.19
CA PHE A 166 -14.66 7.38 -4.98
C PHE A 166 -15.30 6.99 -6.31
N PRO A 167 -14.99 5.83 -6.90
CA PRO A 167 -15.79 5.27 -7.98
C PRO A 167 -17.22 5.02 -7.50
N VAL A 168 -18.17 5.30 -8.37
CA VAL A 168 -19.60 5.08 -8.13
C VAL A 168 -20.09 3.95 -9.05
N GLY A 169 -20.88 3.04 -8.52
CA GLY A 169 -21.42 1.90 -9.24
C GLY A 169 -22.66 1.36 -8.58
N TYR A 170 -22.94 0.09 -8.79
CA TYR A 170 -24.08 -0.60 -8.20
C TYR A 170 -23.65 -1.79 -7.35
N ASP A 171 -24.39 -2.03 -6.28
CA ASP A 171 -24.32 -3.28 -5.54
C ASP A 171 -25.08 -4.40 -6.26
N LYS A 172 -25.17 -5.58 -5.61
CA LYS A 172 -25.88 -6.74 -6.17
C LYS A 172 -27.40 -6.53 -6.28
N ASP A 173 -27.93 -5.64 -5.47
CA ASP A 173 -29.36 -5.33 -5.37
C ASP A 173 -29.76 -4.16 -6.29
N GLY A 174 -28.80 -3.60 -7.01
CA GLY A 174 -29.03 -2.48 -7.93
C GLY A 174 -29.05 -1.11 -7.27
N ASN A 175 -28.61 -0.98 -6.01
CA ASN A 175 -28.51 0.31 -5.36
C ASN A 175 -27.18 1.01 -5.74
N PRO A 176 -27.17 2.35 -5.92
CA PRO A 176 -25.95 3.07 -6.12
C PRO A 176 -25.05 3.00 -4.87
N VAL A 177 -23.79 2.68 -5.09
CA VAL A 177 -22.75 2.59 -4.06
C VAL A 177 -21.51 3.33 -4.50
N ALA A 178 -20.74 3.80 -3.53
CA ALA A 178 -19.42 4.38 -3.74
C ALA A 178 -18.41 3.76 -2.78
N GLY A 179 -17.13 3.76 -3.18
CA GLY A 179 -16.08 3.15 -2.35
C GLY A 179 -14.74 3.13 -3.06
N PHE A 180 -14.05 1.99 -3.00
CA PHE A 180 -12.75 1.81 -3.65
C PHE A 180 -12.70 0.50 -4.43
N TYR A 181 -11.83 0.42 -5.42
CA TYR A 181 -11.66 -0.81 -6.17
C TYR A 181 -10.98 -1.90 -5.34
N ALA A 182 -11.50 -3.11 -5.44
CA ALA A 182 -10.80 -4.31 -4.99
C ALA A 182 -9.47 -4.44 -5.73
N GLY A 183 -8.45 -4.96 -5.06
CA GLY A 183 -7.10 -5.05 -5.60
C GLY A 183 -7.05 -5.74 -6.97
N ARG A 184 -6.47 -5.07 -7.97
CA ARG A 184 -6.32 -5.54 -9.36
C ARG A 184 -7.62 -5.77 -10.12
N THR A 185 -8.71 -5.15 -9.69
CA THR A 185 -10.01 -5.23 -10.36
C THR A 185 -10.69 -3.86 -10.40
N HIS A 186 -11.79 -3.74 -11.15
CA HIS A 186 -12.68 -2.59 -11.12
C HIS A 186 -13.97 -2.88 -10.33
N SER A 187 -13.98 -3.93 -9.52
CA SER A 187 -15.08 -4.20 -8.59
C SER A 187 -15.02 -3.21 -7.42
N ILE A 188 -16.10 -2.48 -7.21
CA ILE A 188 -16.20 -1.51 -6.12
C ILE A 188 -16.47 -2.26 -4.82
N ILE A 189 -15.65 -2.01 -3.81
CA ILE A 189 -15.91 -2.35 -2.43
C ILE A 189 -16.61 -1.15 -1.81
N PRO A 190 -17.90 -1.25 -1.44
CA PRO A 190 -18.63 -0.14 -0.84
C PRO A 190 -17.96 0.30 0.46
N GLN A 191 -17.59 1.58 0.52
CA GLN A 191 -16.94 2.15 1.71
C GLN A 191 -17.06 3.67 1.68
N THR A 192 -17.96 4.22 2.48
CA THR A 192 -18.15 5.66 2.61
C THR A 192 -17.27 6.25 3.72
N ASP A 193 -16.99 5.45 4.77
CA ASP A 193 -16.20 5.83 5.93
C ASP A 193 -14.80 5.21 5.85
N CYS A 194 -13.90 5.86 5.13
CA CYS A 194 -12.55 5.34 4.91
C CYS A 194 -11.57 5.90 5.93
N LEU A 195 -10.96 5.04 6.74
CA LEU A 195 -10.05 5.38 7.83
C LEU A 195 -8.88 6.32 7.46
N ILE A 196 -8.39 6.27 6.22
CA ILE A 196 -7.27 7.12 5.80
C ILE A 196 -7.70 8.41 5.10
N GLN A 197 -8.98 8.54 4.72
CA GLN A 197 -9.52 9.73 4.07
C GLN A 197 -9.99 10.75 5.11
N HIS A 198 -10.14 12.01 4.69
CA HIS A 198 -10.66 13.06 5.57
C HIS A 198 -12.09 12.74 6.03
N GLU A 199 -12.41 13.02 7.28
CA GLU A 199 -13.68 12.65 7.92
C GLU A 199 -14.93 13.22 7.21
N CYS A 200 -14.84 14.41 6.63
CA CYS A 200 -15.95 15.01 5.88
C CYS A 200 -16.39 14.19 4.67
N ASN A 201 -15.54 13.29 4.16
CA ASN A 201 -15.86 12.50 2.96
C ASN A 201 -17.05 11.58 3.17
N LYS A 202 -17.26 11.06 4.37
CA LYS A 202 -18.42 10.21 4.69
C LYS A 202 -19.71 10.92 4.37
N GLN A 203 -19.92 12.09 4.97
CA GLN A 203 -21.13 12.89 4.76
C GLN A 203 -21.30 13.29 3.29
N ILE A 204 -20.22 13.71 2.62
CA ILE A 204 -20.27 14.09 1.18
C ILE A 204 -20.73 12.92 0.33
N VAL A 205 -20.11 11.75 0.51
CA VAL A 205 -20.43 10.56 -0.30
C VAL A 205 -21.85 10.09 -0.04
N GLU A 206 -22.29 10.05 1.22
CA GLU A 206 -23.64 9.65 1.61
C GLU A 206 -24.68 10.61 1.01
N THR A 207 -24.46 11.93 1.10
CA THR A 207 -25.34 12.95 0.49
C THR A 207 -25.48 12.75 -1.04
N VAL A 208 -24.38 12.50 -1.74
CA VAL A 208 -24.44 12.25 -3.19
C VAL A 208 -25.18 10.95 -3.51
N LEU A 209 -24.97 9.89 -2.74
CA LEU A 209 -25.71 8.63 -2.94
C LEU A 209 -27.21 8.78 -2.65
N GLU A 210 -27.60 9.54 -1.63
CA GLU A 210 -28.99 9.87 -1.33
C GLU A 210 -29.63 10.70 -2.46
N PHE A 211 -28.92 11.72 -2.95
CA PHE A 211 -29.36 12.49 -4.13
C PHE A 211 -29.59 11.57 -5.34
N MET A 212 -28.65 10.69 -5.62
CA MET A 212 -28.79 9.73 -6.74
C MET A 212 -30.01 8.82 -6.59
N LYS A 213 -30.31 8.35 -5.38
CA LYS A 213 -31.50 7.55 -5.08
C LYS A 213 -32.77 8.36 -5.23
N LYS A 214 -32.83 9.54 -4.61
CA LYS A 214 -34.01 10.42 -4.60
C LYS A 214 -34.46 10.81 -6.01
N TYR A 215 -33.50 11.12 -6.88
CA TYR A 215 -33.78 11.63 -8.23
C TYR A 215 -33.56 10.59 -9.35
N ASN A 216 -33.34 9.31 -8.99
CA ASN A 216 -33.05 8.23 -9.94
C ASN A 216 -31.87 8.55 -10.89
N VAL A 217 -30.85 9.26 -10.40
CA VAL A 217 -29.62 9.54 -11.14
C VAL A 217 -28.75 8.29 -11.18
N THR A 218 -28.45 7.82 -12.39
CA THR A 218 -27.79 6.51 -12.56
C THR A 218 -26.30 6.57 -12.31
N ALA A 219 -25.74 5.50 -11.71
CA ALA A 219 -24.29 5.27 -11.68
C ALA A 219 -23.79 4.83 -13.04
N TYR A 220 -22.54 5.17 -13.36
CA TYR A 220 -21.92 4.81 -14.64
C TYR A 220 -21.46 3.33 -14.62
N ASP A 221 -21.86 2.60 -15.65
CA ASP A 221 -21.45 1.23 -15.92
C ASP A 221 -20.39 1.24 -17.04
N GLU A 222 -19.13 0.94 -16.69
CA GLU A 222 -18.01 0.92 -17.64
C GLU A 222 -18.17 -0.12 -18.75
N LYS A 223 -18.82 -1.26 -18.47
CA LYS A 223 -19.01 -2.32 -19.46
C LYS A 223 -20.03 -1.94 -20.53
N LYS A 224 -21.08 -1.23 -20.10
CA LYS A 224 -22.16 -0.79 -20.99
C LYS A 224 -21.93 0.60 -21.57
N ASN A 225 -20.93 1.33 -21.04
CA ASN A 225 -20.65 2.74 -21.35
C ASN A 225 -21.89 3.64 -21.19
N ARG A 226 -22.66 3.40 -20.12
CA ARG A 226 -23.94 4.07 -19.82
C ARG A 226 -24.02 4.46 -18.37
N GLY A 227 -24.89 5.45 -18.06
CA GLY A 227 -25.06 6.00 -16.72
C GLY A 227 -24.37 7.34 -16.59
N ILE A 228 -24.63 8.05 -15.49
CA ILE A 228 -24.28 9.45 -15.31
C ILE A 228 -23.08 9.62 -14.40
N VAL A 229 -23.21 9.29 -13.11
CA VAL A 229 -22.16 9.56 -12.12
C VAL A 229 -21.09 8.50 -12.13
N ARG A 230 -19.84 8.88 -12.41
CA ARG A 230 -18.68 7.98 -12.45
C ARG A 230 -17.88 8.00 -11.17
N HIS A 231 -17.56 9.20 -10.67
CA HIS A 231 -16.75 9.37 -9.48
C HIS A 231 -17.23 10.58 -8.67
N ILE A 232 -17.03 10.47 -7.36
CA ILE A 232 -17.08 11.59 -6.43
C ILE A 232 -15.63 11.91 -6.07
N LEU A 233 -15.17 13.11 -6.40
CA LEU A 233 -13.83 13.56 -6.06
C LEU A 233 -13.92 14.65 -5.00
N THR A 234 -13.14 14.52 -3.95
CA THR A 234 -13.05 15.52 -2.88
C THR A 234 -11.63 16.01 -2.73
N ARG A 235 -11.49 17.27 -2.35
CA ARG A 235 -10.22 17.84 -1.88
C ARG A 235 -10.48 18.71 -0.66
N VAL A 236 -9.62 18.61 0.33
CA VAL A 236 -9.67 19.39 1.55
C VAL A 236 -8.39 20.19 1.70
N GLY A 237 -8.52 21.50 1.79
CA GLY A 237 -7.43 22.42 2.11
C GLY A 237 -7.19 22.42 3.61
N LYS A 238 -6.18 21.65 4.08
CA LYS A 238 -5.93 21.51 5.53
C LYS A 238 -5.66 22.85 6.24
N ALA A 239 -5.01 23.80 5.56
CA ALA A 239 -4.71 25.11 6.12
C ALA A 239 -5.90 26.08 6.08
N THR A 240 -6.77 25.98 5.06
CA THR A 240 -7.88 26.91 4.83
C THR A 240 -9.21 26.37 5.33
N GLY A 241 -9.33 25.05 5.54
CA GLY A 241 -10.61 24.37 5.86
C GLY A 241 -11.56 24.26 4.66
N GLU A 242 -11.16 24.74 3.48
CA GLU A 242 -12.01 24.68 2.29
C GLU A 242 -12.17 23.23 1.80
N VAL A 243 -13.38 22.90 1.38
CA VAL A 243 -13.70 21.59 0.82
C VAL A 243 -14.24 21.75 -0.60
N MET A 244 -13.54 21.13 -1.55
CA MET A 244 -14.01 21.04 -2.93
C MET A 244 -14.64 19.66 -3.17
N VAL A 245 -15.83 19.66 -3.73
CA VAL A 245 -16.49 18.44 -4.22
C VAL A 245 -16.68 18.56 -5.72
N CYS A 246 -16.28 17.51 -6.45
CA CYS A 246 -16.42 17.43 -7.91
C CYS A 246 -17.06 16.09 -8.28
N LEU A 247 -18.19 16.14 -8.99
CA LEU A 247 -18.82 14.98 -9.59
C LEU A 247 -18.31 14.78 -11.00
N VAL A 248 -17.68 13.63 -11.25
CA VAL A 248 -17.28 13.24 -12.61
C VAL A 248 -18.46 12.53 -13.25
N ILE A 249 -19.02 13.13 -14.30
CA ILE A 249 -20.24 12.64 -14.94
C ILE A 249 -20.02 12.32 -16.42
N ASN A 250 -20.79 11.36 -16.93
CA ASN A 250 -20.88 11.01 -18.34
C ASN A 250 -22.15 11.63 -18.96
N ALA A 251 -22.28 12.95 -18.85
CA ALA A 251 -23.38 13.73 -19.36
C ALA A 251 -22.97 15.19 -19.55
N LYS A 252 -23.69 15.96 -20.38
CA LYS A 252 -23.42 17.39 -20.57
C LYS A 252 -23.78 18.23 -19.32
N LYS A 253 -24.80 17.82 -18.56
CA LYS A 253 -25.26 18.47 -17.34
C LYS A 253 -25.74 17.40 -16.36
N LEU A 254 -25.51 17.62 -15.06
CA LEU A 254 -26.08 16.78 -14.00
C LEU A 254 -27.58 17.06 -13.91
N PRO A 255 -28.46 16.04 -14.04
CA PRO A 255 -29.90 16.23 -13.82
C PRO A 255 -30.14 16.72 -12.38
N TYR A 256 -31.13 17.55 -12.21
CA TYR A 256 -31.56 18.11 -10.90
C TYR A 256 -30.43 18.82 -10.13
N SER A 257 -29.48 19.44 -10.85
CA SER A 257 -28.34 20.14 -10.21
C SER A 257 -28.71 21.46 -9.52
N GLU A 258 -29.95 21.89 -9.58
CA GLU A 258 -30.48 23.10 -8.94
C GLU A 258 -31.15 22.77 -7.60
N GLU A 259 -31.36 21.51 -7.29
CA GLU A 259 -31.91 20.97 -6.03
C GLU A 259 -30.81 20.69 -4.98
#